data_5bccb8efdb5620a6adfb850681463084
#
_entry.id   5bccb8efdb5620a6adfb850681463084
#
_cell.length_a   1.000
_cell.length_b   1.000
_cell.length_c   1.000
_cell.angle_alpha   90.00
_cell.angle_beta   90.00
_cell.angle_gamma   90.00
#
_symmetry.space_group_name_H-M   'P 1'
#
loop_
_entity.id
_entity.type
_entity.pdbx_description
1 polymer ?
#
loop_
_entity_poly.entity_id
_entity_poly.type
_entity_poly.pdbx_seq_one_letter_code
_entity_poly.pdbx_strand_id
1 'polypeptide(L)'
;MEANAATYLAQLGQGQPKERALLDFETPGRLEVRRNSEWLAGLDLLHVIGLLGTATVGQMLAKEDFAKRYGTGTPIALHEFLYPLLQGYDSVAVEADVELGGTDQKFNVAMGRDLQRHFGKATQFGLLLPILVGLDGAQKMSKSLGNTVG
;
A
#
# COMPACT_ATOMS: atom_id res chain seq x y z
N MET A 1 -10.67 -10.78 5.67
CA MET A 1 -10.05 -9.44 5.56
C MET A 1 -10.49 -8.51 6.69
N GLU A 2 -11.75 -8.36 6.98
CA GLU A 2 -12.25 -7.46 8.04
C GLU A 2 -11.70 -7.75 9.45
N ALA A 3 -11.62 -9.03 9.82
CA ALA A 3 -11.05 -9.43 11.12
C ALA A 3 -9.58 -8.99 11.29
N ASN A 4 -8.77 -9.07 10.23
CA ASN A 4 -7.39 -8.61 10.26
C ASN A 4 -7.27 -7.08 10.37
N ALA A 5 -8.17 -6.35 9.71
CA ALA A 5 -8.22 -4.89 9.80
C ALA A 5 -8.60 -4.44 11.23
N ALA A 6 -9.61 -5.09 11.85
CA ALA A 6 -10.01 -4.80 13.22
C ALA A 6 -8.87 -5.03 14.22
N THR A 7 -8.11 -6.14 14.08
CA THR A 7 -6.95 -6.42 14.92
C THR A 7 -5.87 -5.35 14.77
N TYR A 8 -5.62 -4.91 13.54
CA TYR A 8 -4.64 -3.87 13.25
C TYR A 8 -5.02 -2.52 13.88
N LEU A 9 -6.28 -2.11 13.70
CA LEU A 9 -6.77 -0.85 14.30
C LEU A 9 -6.75 -0.89 15.82
N ALA A 10 -7.10 -2.03 16.43
CA ALA A 10 -7.00 -2.22 17.88
C ALA A 10 -5.55 -2.10 18.40
N GLN A 11 -4.56 -2.62 17.65
CA GLN A 11 -3.14 -2.46 17.99
C GLN A 11 -2.67 -1.00 17.88
N LEU A 12 -3.26 -0.22 16.98
CA LEU A 12 -2.99 1.22 16.86
C LEU A 12 -3.68 2.06 17.94
N GLY A 13 -4.57 1.44 18.72
CA GLY A 13 -5.21 2.08 19.87
C GLY A 13 -6.70 2.36 19.70
N GLN A 14 -7.34 1.90 18.62
CA GLN A 14 -8.79 2.04 18.49
C GLN A 14 -9.51 1.33 19.64
N GLY A 15 -10.34 2.08 20.38
CA GLY A 15 -11.04 1.57 21.57
C GLY A 15 -10.17 1.43 22.83
N GLN A 16 -8.93 1.95 22.80
CA GLN A 16 -8.05 2.03 23.96
C GLN A 16 -8.12 3.42 24.61
N PRO A 17 -7.83 3.54 25.94
CA PRO A 17 -7.63 4.83 26.54
C PRO A 17 -6.55 5.64 25.83
N LYS A 18 -6.72 6.95 25.71
CA LYS A 18 -5.84 7.86 24.97
C LYS A 18 -4.36 7.71 25.36
N GLU A 19 -4.09 7.44 26.65
CA GLU A 19 -2.73 7.25 27.18
C GLU A 19 -2.05 5.98 26.67
N ARG A 20 -2.81 5.04 26.12
CA ARG A 20 -2.32 3.75 25.57
C ARG A 20 -2.43 3.68 24.05
N ALA A 21 -3.17 4.61 23.44
CA ALA A 21 -3.34 4.65 22.01
C ALA A 21 -2.08 5.20 21.33
N LEU A 22 -1.63 4.51 20.27
CA LEU A 22 -0.53 5.01 19.42
C LEU A 22 -1.00 6.15 18.51
N LEU A 23 -2.29 6.11 18.10
CA LEU A 23 -2.90 7.12 17.26
C LEU A 23 -4.12 7.71 17.97
N ASP A 24 -4.40 8.97 17.70
CA ASP A 24 -5.53 9.70 18.28
C ASP A 24 -6.80 9.45 17.45
N PHE A 25 -7.60 8.45 17.85
CA PHE A 25 -8.86 8.11 17.21
C PHE A 25 -10.05 8.97 17.68
N GLU A 26 -9.88 9.76 18.73
CA GLU A 26 -10.99 10.47 19.40
C GLU A 26 -11.09 11.93 18.96
N THR A 27 -9.97 12.59 18.69
CA THR A 27 -9.97 14.00 18.31
C THR A 27 -10.44 14.17 16.85
N PRO A 28 -11.58 14.83 16.59
CA PRO A 28 -12.08 15.04 15.23
C PRO A 28 -11.04 15.72 14.33
N GLY A 29 -10.90 15.21 13.10
CA GLY A 29 -9.97 15.75 12.10
C GLY A 29 -8.49 15.40 12.31
N ARG A 30 -8.16 14.61 13.33
CA ARG A 30 -6.79 14.13 13.57
C ARG A 30 -6.46 12.85 12.84
N LEU A 31 -7.39 11.92 12.82
CA LEU A 31 -7.27 10.63 12.18
C LEU A 31 -8.54 10.29 11.43
N GLU A 32 -8.40 9.88 10.20
CA GLU A 32 -9.48 9.37 9.38
C GLU A 32 -9.15 7.96 8.90
N VAL A 33 -10.03 7.02 9.19
CA VAL A 33 -9.91 5.63 8.69
C VAL A 33 -10.73 5.51 7.42
N ARG A 34 -10.06 5.35 6.29
CA ARG A 34 -10.68 5.22 4.96
C ARG A 34 -10.50 3.81 4.42
N ARG A 35 -11.46 3.36 3.66
CA ARG A 35 -11.38 2.07 2.95
C ARG A 35 -11.24 2.34 1.45
N ASN A 36 -10.27 1.72 0.81
CA ASN A 36 -10.07 1.92 -0.62
C ASN A 36 -11.24 1.46 -1.50
N SER A 37 -12.14 0.61 -0.98
CA SER A 37 -13.41 0.32 -1.64
C SER A 37 -14.29 1.54 -1.86
N GLU A 38 -14.10 2.64 -1.11
CA GLU A 38 -14.85 3.89 -1.28
C GLU A 38 -14.61 4.53 -2.65
N TRP A 39 -13.44 4.35 -3.22
CA TRP A 39 -13.09 4.86 -4.55
C TRP A 39 -12.84 3.77 -5.58
N LEU A 40 -12.29 2.60 -5.20
CA LEU A 40 -12.01 1.54 -6.16
C LEU A 40 -13.28 0.82 -6.64
N ALA A 41 -14.30 0.68 -5.78
CA ALA A 41 -15.54 0.00 -6.16
C ALA A 41 -16.34 0.76 -7.25
N GLY A 42 -16.10 2.06 -7.39
CA GLY A 42 -16.73 2.89 -8.42
C GLY A 42 -15.98 2.91 -9.77
N LEU A 43 -14.80 2.29 -9.86
CA LEU A 43 -14.04 2.26 -11.11
C LEU A 43 -14.71 1.30 -12.11
N ASP A 44 -15.13 1.85 -13.23
CA ASP A 44 -15.58 1.06 -14.37
C ASP A 44 -14.40 0.58 -15.24
N LEU A 45 -14.70 -0.18 -16.27
CA LEU A 45 -13.68 -0.71 -17.19
C LEU A 45 -12.86 0.40 -17.87
N LEU A 46 -13.50 1.52 -18.20
CA LEU A 46 -12.81 2.64 -18.85
C LEU A 46 -11.76 3.26 -17.92
N HIS A 47 -12.11 3.45 -16.65
CA HIS A 47 -11.18 3.93 -15.63
C HIS A 47 -10.02 2.94 -15.43
N VAL A 48 -10.30 1.63 -15.36
CA VAL A 48 -9.27 0.60 -15.21
C VAL A 48 -8.31 0.60 -16.41
N ILE A 49 -8.83 0.69 -17.63
CA ILE A 49 -8.02 0.80 -18.85
C ILE A 49 -7.18 2.11 -18.81
N GLY A 50 -7.77 3.21 -18.35
CA GLY A 50 -7.06 4.48 -18.16
C GLY A 50 -5.87 4.32 -17.21
N LEU A 51 -6.07 3.67 -16.06
CA LEU A 51 -4.99 3.39 -15.11
C LEU A 51 -3.91 2.49 -15.73
N LEU A 52 -4.27 1.44 -16.44
CA LEU A 52 -3.32 0.58 -17.15
C LEU A 52 -2.49 1.37 -18.18
N GLY A 53 -3.09 2.36 -18.82
CA GLY A 53 -2.42 3.26 -19.78
C GLY A 53 -1.40 4.20 -19.16
N THR A 54 -1.35 4.36 -17.82
CA THR A 54 -0.40 5.24 -17.14
C THR A 54 0.98 4.63 -16.95
N ALA A 55 1.13 3.32 -17.12
CA ALA A 55 2.40 2.62 -16.94
C ALA A 55 2.67 1.63 -18.07
N THR A 56 3.93 1.37 -18.31
CA THR A 56 4.37 0.39 -19.30
C THR A 56 4.70 -0.95 -18.65
N VAL A 57 4.68 -2.03 -19.41
CA VAL A 57 5.15 -3.36 -18.96
C VAL A 57 6.60 -3.29 -18.45
N GLY A 58 7.46 -2.53 -19.14
CA GLY A 58 8.86 -2.34 -18.71
C GLY A 58 8.97 -1.70 -17.33
N GLN A 59 8.12 -0.70 -17.03
CA GLN A 59 8.06 -0.10 -15.70
C GLN A 59 7.57 -1.11 -14.64
N MET A 60 6.55 -1.91 -14.95
CA MET A 60 6.08 -2.95 -14.03
C MET A 60 7.16 -4.00 -13.75
N LEU A 61 7.90 -4.41 -14.77
CA LEU A 61 9.02 -5.35 -14.63
C LEU A 61 10.22 -4.78 -13.86
N ALA A 62 10.27 -3.47 -13.57
CA ALA A 62 11.26 -2.88 -12.67
C ALA A 62 10.97 -3.19 -11.18
N LYS A 63 9.76 -3.65 -10.82
CA LYS A 63 9.45 -4.16 -9.48
C LYS A 63 10.22 -5.45 -9.23
N GLU A 64 10.97 -5.51 -8.14
CA GLU A 64 11.92 -6.59 -7.85
C GLU A 64 11.31 -8.00 -7.99
N ASP A 65 10.12 -8.21 -7.41
CA ASP A 65 9.41 -9.49 -7.50
C ASP A 65 9.05 -9.88 -8.95
N PHE A 66 8.54 -8.91 -9.72
CA PHE A 66 8.24 -9.14 -11.14
C PHE A 66 9.50 -9.37 -11.97
N ALA A 67 10.56 -8.59 -11.73
CA ALA A 67 11.86 -8.78 -12.38
C ALA A 67 12.41 -10.18 -12.15
N LYS A 68 12.40 -10.65 -10.90
CA LYS A 68 12.87 -11.98 -10.52
C LYS A 68 12.04 -13.08 -11.19
N ARG A 69 10.72 -13.00 -11.11
CA ARG A 69 9.81 -14.00 -11.71
C ARG A 69 9.97 -14.04 -13.23
N TYR A 70 10.02 -12.87 -13.87
CA TYR A 70 10.23 -12.78 -15.31
C TYR A 70 11.57 -13.39 -15.73
N GLY A 71 12.65 -13.08 -15.02
CA GLY A 71 14.00 -13.62 -15.29
C GLY A 71 14.13 -15.12 -15.09
N THR A 72 13.30 -15.72 -14.21
CA THR A 72 13.25 -17.18 -13.99
C THR A 72 12.22 -17.92 -14.83
N GLY A 73 11.48 -17.21 -15.69
CA GLY A 73 10.38 -17.81 -16.47
C GLY A 73 9.15 -18.18 -15.63
N THR A 74 9.06 -17.69 -14.38
CA THR A 74 7.88 -17.91 -13.54
C THR A 74 6.72 -17.07 -14.06
N PRO A 75 5.53 -17.64 -14.29
CA PRO A 75 4.41 -16.90 -14.85
C PRO A 75 4.00 -15.70 -14.00
N ILE A 76 3.67 -14.60 -14.69
CA ILE A 76 3.06 -13.40 -14.10
C ILE A 76 1.72 -13.19 -14.81
N ALA A 77 0.62 -13.22 -14.05
CA ALA A 77 -0.69 -12.99 -14.61
C ALA A 77 -0.93 -11.48 -14.81
N LEU A 78 -1.64 -11.11 -15.88
CA LEU A 78 -1.86 -9.70 -16.25
C LEU A 78 -2.53 -8.88 -15.14
N HIS A 79 -3.45 -9.48 -14.38
CA HIS A 79 -4.11 -8.80 -13.26
C HIS A 79 -3.15 -8.40 -12.14
N GLU A 80 -2.00 -9.08 -12.02
CA GLU A 80 -1.02 -8.75 -10.98
C GLU A 80 -0.39 -7.36 -11.22
N PHE A 81 -0.34 -6.89 -12.47
CA PHE A 81 0.11 -5.54 -12.78
C PHE A 81 -0.88 -4.44 -12.35
N LEU A 82 -2.15 -4.78 -12.09
CA LEU A 82 -3.12 -3.84 -11.55
C LEU A 82 -2.81 -3.46 -10.09
N TYR A 83 -2.24 -4.37 -9.30
CA TYR A 83 -2.01 -4.14 -7.88
C TYR A 83 -1.21 -2.86 -7.59
N PRO A 84 -0.03 -2.61 -8.20
CA PRO A 84 0.71 -1.38 -7.97
C PRO A 84 -0.04 -0.12 -8.41
N LEU A 85 -0.86 -0.22 -9.46
CA LEU A 85 -1.66 0.89 -9.96
C LEU A 85 -2.82 1.22 -9.03
N LEU A 86 -3.52 0.20 -8.53
CA LEU A 86 -4.63 0.39 -7.58
C LEU A 86 -4.13 0.95 -6.25
N GLN A 87 -3.00 0.44 -5.73
CA GLN A 87 -2.37 1.00 -4.54
C GLN A 87 -1.89 2.43 -4.79
N GLY A 88 -1.29 2.71 -5.93
CA GLY A 88 -0.89 4.07 -6.30
C GLY A 88 -2.08 5.02 -6.45
N TYR A 89 -3.23 4.52 -6.89
CA TYR A 89 -4.46 5.30 -6.97
C TYR A 89 -5.03 5.64 -5.59
N ASP A 90 -4.78 4.82 -4.56
CA ASP A 90 -5.11 5.17 -3.18
C ASP A 90 -4.47 6.51 -2.79
N SER A 91 -3.19 6.74 -3.15
CA SER A 91 -2.49 8.01 -2.90
C SER A 91 -3.14 9.20 -3.61
N VAL A 92 -3.69 8.97 -4.82
CA VAL A 92 -4.45 10.00 -5.57
C VAL A 92 -5.77 10.31 -4.86
N ALA A 93 -6.51 9.27 -4.46
CA ALA A 93 -7.85 9.40 -3.87
C ALA A 93 -7.81 10.08 -2.50
N VAL A 94 -6.80 9.80 -1.67
CA VAL A 94 -6.64 10.44 -0.36
C VAL A 94 -5.86 11.76 -0.41
N GLU A 95 -5.37 12.15 -1.59
CA GLU A 95 -4.52 13.35 -1.77
C GLU A 95 -3.33 13.38 -0.80
N ALA A 96 -2.65 12.24 -0.68
CA ALA A 96 -1.59 12.07 0.31
C ALA A 96 -0.41 13.04 0.07
N ASP A 97 0.02 13.73 1.13
CA ASP A 97 1.24 14.54 1.14
C ASP A 97 2.47 13.71 1.53
N VAL A 98 2.27 12.73 2.42
CA VAL A 98 3.31 11.80 2.88
C VAL A 98 2.72 10.39 2.99
N GLU A 99 3.38 9.41 2.37
CA GLU A 99 3.05 7.99 2.51
C GLU A 99 4.13 7.29 3.33
N LEU A 100 3.70 6.55 4.36
CA LEU A 100 4.58 5.73 5.20
C LEU A 100 4.57 4.29 4.71
N GLY A 101 5.73 3.66 4.62
CA GLY A 101 5.81 2.26 4.22
C GLY A 101 7.11 1.59 4.63
N GLY A 102 7.18 0.28 4.44
CA GLY A 102 8.44 -0.45 4.48
C GLY A 102 9.25 -0.23 3.19
N THR A 103 10.54 -0.54 3.24
CA THR A 103 11.42 -0.44 2.05
C THR A 103 10.94 -1.32 0.89
N ASP A 104 10.18 -2.40 1.19
CA ASP A 104 9.52 -3.25 0.18
C ASP A 104 8.39 -2.53 -0.58
N GLN A 105 7.86 -1.43 -0.04
CA GLN A 105 6.81 -0.63 -0.68
C GLN A 105 7.36 0.47 -1.61
N LYS A 106 8.68 0.59 -1.74
CA LYS A 106 9.33 1.65 -2.53
C LYS A 106 8.74 1.81 -3.94
N PHE A 107 8.51 0.70 -4.63
CA PHE A 107 7.94 0.70 -5.97
C PHE A 107 6.50 1.22 -5.97
N ASN A 108 5.67 0.75 -5.03
CA ASN A 108 4.25 1.13 -4.96
C ASN A 108 4.09 2.61 -4.58
N VAL A 109 4.89 3.10 -3.63
CA VAL A 109 4.93 4.53 -3.25
C VAL A 109 5.37 5.41 -4.43
N ALA A 110 6.37 4.97 -5.20
CA ALA A 110 6.79 5.66 -6.42
C ALA A 110 5.66 5.69 -7.46
N MET A 111 4.92 4.59 -7.62
CA MET A 111 3.75 4.52 -8.51
C MET A 111 2.66 5.52 -8.07
N GLY A 112 2.41 5.67 -6.77
CA GLY A 112 1.50 6.69 -6.22
C GLY A 112 1.90 8.10 -6.65
N ARG A 113 3.19 8.44 -6.57
CA ARG A 113 3.72 9.73 -7.02
C ARG A 113 3.51 9.97 -8.51
N ASP A 114 3.74 8.93 -9.32
CA ASP A 114 3.58 9.03 -10.78
C ASP A 114 2.10 9.21 -11.14
N LEU A 115 1.19 8.51 -10.47
CA LEU A 115 -0.24 8.68 -10.66
C LEU A 115 -0.73 10.06 -10.16
N GLN A 116 -0.28 10.54 -9.00
CA GLN A 116 -0.60 11.90 -8.55
C GLN A 116 -0.21 12.94 -9.61
N ARG A 117 1.00 12.82 -10.19
CA ARG A 117 1.45 13.70 -11.27
C ARG A 117 0.56 13.58 -12.52
N HIS A 118 0.20 12.35 -12.91
CA HIS A 118 -0.69 12.08 -14.05
C HIS A 118 -2.06 12.75 -13.86
N PHE A 119 -2.60 12.70 -12.64
CA PHE A 119 -3.89 13.34 -12.30
C PHE A 119 -3.77 14.82 -11.90
N GLY A 120 -2.63 15.47 -12.14
CA GLY A 120 -2.41 16.88 -11.85
C GLY A 120 -2.41 17.25 -10.37
N LYS A 121 -2.12 16.28 -9.50
CA LYS A 121 -2.02 16.49 -8.04
C LYS A 121 -0.58 16.80 -7.63
N ALA A 122 -0.41 17.41 -6.45
CA ALA A 122 0.89 17.48 -5.79
C ALA A 122 1.40 16.06 -5.49
N THR A 123 2.70 15.84 -5.70
CA THR A 123 3.29 14.52 -5.47
C THR A 123 3.70 14.35 -4.00
N GLN A 124 3.29 13.26 -3.40
CA GLN A 124 3.63 12.90 -2.02
C GLN A 124 5.12 12.66 -1.78
N PHE A 125 5.54 12.74 -0.55
CA PHE A 125 6.81 12.21 -0.07
C PHE A 125 6.63 10.78 0.45
N GLY A 126 7.55 9.87 0.08
CA GLY A 126 7.59 8.52 0.64
C GLY A 126 8.56 8.48 1.83
N LEU A 127 8.08 8.13 3.03
CA LEU A 127 8.93 7.82 4.18
C LEU A 127 9.00 6.30 4.35
N LEU A 128 10.15 5.73 3.95
CA LEU A 128 10.35 4.29 3.92
C LEU A 128 11.24 3.85 5.09
N LEU A 129 10.71 2.95 5.90
CA LEU A 129 11.40 2.37 7.04
C LEU A 129 11.93 0.98 6.71
N PRO A 130 13.06 0.55 7.30
CA PRO A 130 13.55 -0.80 7.17
C PRO A 130 12.50 -1.83 7.61
N ILE A 131 12.44 -2.96 6.91
CA ILE A 131 11.55 -4.06 7.27
C ILE A 131 12.07 -4.73 8.53
N LEU A 132 11.18 -4.99 9.48
CA LEU A 132 11.52 -5.77 10.66
C LEU A 132 11.70 -7.24 10.27
N VAL A 133 12.79 -7.82 10.75
CA VAL A 133 13.04 -9.26 10.65
C VAL A 133 12.16 -9.96 11.69
N GLY A 134 11.55 -11.07 11.30
CA GLY A 134 10.73 -11.87 12.19
C GLY A 134 11.51 -12.53 13.31
N LEU A 135 10.81 -13.17 14.26
CA LEU A 135 11.42 -13.89 15.38
C LEU A 135 12.31 -15.05 14.93
N ASP A 136 12.16 -15.50 13.68
CA ASP A 136 13.02 -16.51 13.04
C ASP A 136 14.41 -15.96 12.67
N GLY A 137 14.64 -14.66 12.77
CA GLY A 137 15.91 -14.00 12.48
C GLY A 137 16.31 -13.97 10.99
N ALA A 138 15.44 -14.42 10.09
CA ALA A 138 15.76 -14.57 8.67
C ALA A 138 14.71 -13.97 7.73
N GLN A 139 13.43 -14.17 8.00
CA GLN A 139 12.36 -13.72 7.10
C GLN A 139 11.76 -12.40 7.57
N LYS A 140 11.13 -11.69 6.65
CA LYS A 140 10.29 -10.54 6.96
C LYS A 140 9.27 -10.91 8.02
N MET A 141 9.11 -10.07 9.05
CA MET A 141 8.06 -10.22 10.05
C MET A 141 6.68 -10.17 9.39
N SER A 142 5.88 -11.21 9.58
CA SER A 142 4.55 -11.30 9.00
C SER A 142 3.62 -12.18 9.84
N LYS A 143 2.36 -11.72 10.03
CA LYS A 143 1.33 -12.52 10.71
C LYS A 143 1.08 -13.86 10.00
N SER A 144 1.14 -13.88 8.66
CA SER A 144 0.93 -15.10 7.88
C SER A 144 2.04 -16.12 8.03
N LEU A 145 3.23 -15.70 8.45
CA LEU A 145 4.37 -16.56 8.75
C LEU A 145 4.45 -16.96 10.22
N GLY A 146 3.61 -16.39 11.08
CA GLY A 146 3.62 -16.67 12.52
C GLY A 146 4.90 -16.24 13.24
N ASN A 147 5.70 -15.35 12.64
CA ASN A 147 6.98 -14.87 13.15
C ASN A 147 6.92 -13.43 13.70
N THR A 148 5.74 -12.99 14.13
CA THR A 148 5.48 -11.65 14.70
C THR A 148 5.57 -11.64 16.22
N VAL A 149 5.94 -10.47 16.77
CA VAL A 149 5.76 -10.14 18.18
C VAL A 149 4.33 -9.60 18.35
N GLY A 150 3.53 -10.15 19.28
CA GLY A 150 2.20 -9.64 19.61
C GLY A 150 1.17 -10.70 19.77
#